data_76f70f966a92547b0877cb29d7d5b65d
#
_entry.id   76f70f966a92547b0877cb29d7d5b65d
#
_cell.length_a   1.000
_cell.length_b   1.000
_cell.length_c   1.000
_cell.angle_alpha   90.00
_cell.angle_beta   90.00
_cell.angle_gamma   90.00
#
_symmetry.space_group_name_H-M   'P 1'
#
loop_
_entity.id
_entity.type
_entity.pdbx_description
1 polymer ?
#
loop_
_entity_poly.entity_id
_entity_poly.type
_entity_poly.pdbx_seq_one_letter_code
_entity_poly.pdbx_strand_id
1 'polypeptide(L)'
;NIFLLIGTNNLLFNTDDEVIEGICRVVKAIRERQPRAKLCVMGILPRKEMETRIAQIDAALQERLNGKDCTFINLAPQLTHKDGTIDHSLFRDGLHPNAEGYKRIAKVLKGYL
;
A
#
# COMPACT_ATOMS: atom_id res chain seq x y z
N ASN A 1 -2.27 -1.97 -17.47
CA ASN A 1 -2.49 -1.86 -16.02
C ASN A 1 -1.21 -1.43 -15.31
N ILE A 2 -1.34 -0.50 -14.37
CA ILE A 2 -0.22 -0.04 -13.56
C ILE A 2 -0.54 -0.34 -12.10
N PHE A 3 0.40 -0.98 -11.40
CA PHE A 3 0.31 -1.21 -9.96
C PHE A 3 1.42 -0.41 -9.28
N LEU A 4 1.04 0.44 -8.34
CA LEU A 4 1.98 1.30 -7.62
C LEU A 4 2.05 0.89 -6.15
N LEU A 5 3.26 0.63 -5.67
CA LEU A 5 3.54 0.38 -4.25
C LEU A 5 4.78 1.16 -3.84
N ILE A 6 4.59 2.19 -3.03
CA ILE A 6 5.67 3.06 -2.56
C ILE A 6 5.39 3.54 -1.14
N GLY A 7 6.36 4.13 -0.49
CA GLY A 7 6.20 4.89 0.74
C GLY A 7 6.84 4.31 1.98
N THR A 8 7.14 3.00 2.02
CA THR A 8 7.66 2.39 3.25
C THR A 8 8.98 3.01 3.73
N ASN A 9 9.88 3.35 2.79
CA ASN A 9 11.16 3.95 3.15
C ASN A 9 11.02 5.38 3.67
N ASN A 10 9.95 6.07 3.29
CA ASN A 10 9.70 7.45 3.72
C ASN A 10 9.19 7.54 5.16
N LEU A 11 8.70 6.43 5.72
CA LEU A 11 8.16 6.42 7.09
C LEU A 11 9.18 6.82 8.15
N LEU A 12 10.47 6.59 7.88
CA LEU A 12 11.55 6.91 8.82
C LEU A 12 11.96 8.37 8.78
N PHE A 13 11.65 9.10 7.72
CA PHE A 13 12.18 10.45 7.47
C PHE A 13 11.12 11.52 7.30
N ASN A 14 9.87 11.13 7.11
CA ASN A 14 8.79 12.06 6.78
C ASN A 14 7.61 11.91 7.74
N THR A 15 6.84 12.98 7.89
CA THR A 15 5.57 12.92 8.62
C THR A 15 4.53 12.15 7.82
N ASP A 16 3.45 11.76 8.49
CA ASP A 16 2.34 11.07 7.82
C ASP A 16 1.78 11.92 6.68
N ASP A 17 1.58 13.22 6.90
CA ASP A 17 1.06 14.12 5.87
C ASP A 17 2.00 14.22 4.68
N GLU A 18 3.31 14.26 4.93
CA GLU A 18 4.31 14.29 3.85
C GLU A 18 4.28 13.01 3.01
N VAL A 19 4.13 11.85 3.67
CA VAL A 19 4.03 10.56 2.98
C VAL A 19 2.77 10.52 2.12
N ILE A 20 1.64 10.90 2.68
CA ILE A 20 0.35 10.93 1.98
C ILE A 20 0.41 11.86 0.77
N GLU A 21 0.90 13.09 0.95
CA GLU A 21 1.02 14.07 -0.13
C GLU A 21 1.98 13.58 -1.22
N GLY A 22 3.10 12.96 -0.83
CA GLY A 22 4.08 12.43 -1.78
C GLY A 22 3.47 11.35 -2.67
N ILE A 23 2.73 10.42 -2.09
CA ILE A 23 2.06 9.36 -2.83
C ILE A 23 1.00 9.96 -3.77
N CYS A 24 0.22 10.91 -3.30
CA CYS A 24 -0.80 11.57 -4.12
C CYS A 24 -0.18 12.31 -5.31
N ARG A 25 0.99 12.93 -5.13
CA ARG A 25 1.72 13.60 -6.22
C ARG A 25 2.20 12.60 -7.27
N VAL A 26 2.70 11.44 -6.85
CA VAL A 26 3.12 10.39 -7.79
C VAL A 26 1.92 9.88 -8.57
N VAL A 27 0.80 9.63 -7.91
CA VAL A 27 -0.44 9.19 -8.57
C VAL A 27 -0.87 10.22 -9.62
N LYS A 28 -0.85 11.51 -9.27
CA LYS A 28 -1.20 12.58 -10.20
C LYS A 28 -0.27 12.60 -11.41
N ALA A 29 1.04 12.47 -11.18
CA ALA A 29 2.03 12.47 -12.25
C ALA A 29 1.82 11.27 -13.20
N ILE A 30 1.56 10.09 -12.66
CA ILE A 30 1.27 8.90 -13.47
C ILE A 30 0.01 9.14 -14.32
N ARG A 31 -1.03 9.68 -13.70
CA ARG A 31 -2.30 9.89 -14.37
C ARG A 31 -2.18 10.92 -15.51
N GLU A 32 -1.37 11.95 -15.33
CA GLU A 32 -1.12 12.94 -16.37
C GLU A 32 -0.39 12.34 -17.58
N ARG A 33 0.51 11.39 -17.34
CA ARG A 33 1.32 10.75 -18.40
C ARG A 33 0.63 9.54 -19.03
N GLN A 34 -0.23 8.86 -18.27
CA GLN A 34 -0.91 7.65 -18.69
C GLN A 34 -2.41 7.77 -18.40
N PRO A 35 -3.13 8.69 -19.07
CA PRO A 35 -4.51 8.99 -18.72
C PRO A 35 -5.49 7.85 -18.97
N ARG A 36 -5.13 6.90 -19.81
CA ARG A 36 -5.99 5.76 -20.16
C ARG A 36 -5.61 4.46 -19.44
N ALA A 37 -4.51 4.45 -18.72
CA ALA A 37 -4.09 3.26 -17.99
C ALA A 37 -5.00 2.99 -16.80
N LYS A 38 -5.27 1.72 -16.52
CA LYS A 38 -5.89 1.33 -15.27
C LYS A 38 -4.82 1.40 -14.18
N LEU A 39 -5.01 2.27 -13.22
CA LEU A 39 -4.06 2.50 -12.14
C LEU A 39 -4.60 1.94 -10.84
N CYS A 40 -3.85 1.02 -10.23
CA CYS A 40 -4.12 0.46 -8.92
C CYS A 40 -3.02 0.89 -7.96
N VAL A 41 -3.39 1.59 -6.90
CA VAL A 41 -2.46 2.05 -5.87
C VAL A 41 -2.61 1.14 -4.67
N MET A 42 -1.54 0.43 -4.32
CA MET A 42 -1.52 -0.43 -3.15
C MET A 42 -1.16 0.40 -1.92
N GLY A 43 -1.89 0.20 -0.83
CA GLY A 43 -1.53 0.79 0.45
C GLY A 43 -0.14 0.33 0.88
N ILE A 44 0.48 1.09 1.78
CA ILE A 44 1.77 0.72 2.35
C ILE A 44 1.60 -0.61 3.07
N LEU A 45 2.49 -1.57 2.81
CA LEU A 45 2.41 -2.87 3.45
C LEU A 45 2.65 -2.74 4.95
N PRO A 46 1.94 -3.52 5.79
CA PRO A 46 2.20 -3.49 7.23
C PRO A 46 3.65 -3.86 7.52
N ARG A 47 4.18 -3.27 8.57
CA ARG A 47 5.58 -3.37 8.95
C ARG A 47 5.67 -3.44 10.46
N LYS A 48 6.57 -4.30 10.96
CA LYS A 48 6.80 -4.49 12.39
C LYS A 48 6.97 -3.15 13.11
N GLU A 49 6.25 -2.97 14.20
CA GLU A 49 6.29 -1.78 15.06
C GLU A 49 5.73 -0.50 14.41
N MET A 50 5.24 -0.58 13.19
CA MET A 50 4.64 0.56 12.48
C MET A 50 3.21 0.29 12.02
N GLU A 51 2.61 -0.80 12.47
CA GLU A 51 1.30 -1.26 11.98
C GLU A 51 0.21 -0.19 12.17
N THR A 52 0.14 0.42 13.35
CA THR A 52 -0.87 1.45 13.63
C THR A 52 -0.69 2.69 12.76
N ARG A 53 0.55 3.16 12.64
CA ARG A 53 0.86 4.32 11.81
C ARG A 53 0.53 4.06 10.35
N ILE A 54 0.91 2.90 9.84
CA ILE A 54 0.63 2.51 8.46
C ILE A 54 -0.87 2.41 8.21
N ALA A 55 -1.62 1.81 9.15
CA ALA A 55 -3.07 1.71 9.03
C ALA A 55 -3.74 3.08 8.93
N GLN A 56 -3.26 4.07 9.69
CA GLN A 56 -3.77 5.44 9.63
C GLN A 56 -3.45 6.11 8.29
N ILE A 57 -2.24 5.93 7.79
CA ILE A 57 -1.83 6.47 6.48
C ILE A 57 -2.67 5.83 5.37
N ASP A 58 -2.82 4.52 5.39
CA ASP A 58 -3.59 3.79 4.37
C ASP A 58 -5.07 4.19 4.38
N ALA A 59 -5.65 4.42 5.55
CA ALA A 59 -7.02 4.90 5.65
C ALA A 59 -7.18 6.28 5.00
N ALA A 60 -6.22 7.18 5.24
CA ALA A 60 -6.23 8.50 4.62
C ALA A 60 -6.04 8.42 3.10
N LEU A 61 -5.14 7.54 2.63
CA LEU A 61 -4.93 7.32 1.19
C LEU A 61 -6.18 6.76 0.53
N GLN A 62 -6.85 5.81 1.17
CA GLN A 62 -8.09 5.25 0.63
C GLN A 62 -9.15 6.32 0.44
N GLU A 63 -9.31 7.20 1.43
CA GLU A 63 -10.27 8.28 1.34
C GLU A 63 -9.93 9.26 0.22
N ARG A 64 -8.65 9.59 0.04
CA ARG A 64 -8.22 10.59 -0.93
C ARG A 64 -8.14 10.06 -2.36
N LEU A 65 -7.87 8.78 -2.55
CA LEU A 65 -7.53 8.23 -3.88
C LEU A 65 -8.62 7.36 -4.48
N ASN A 66 -9.35 6.61 -3.67
CA ASN A 66 -10.26 5.59 -4.20
C ASN A 66 -11.40 6.23 -5.01
N GLY A 67 -11.58 5.76 -6.24
CA GLY A 67 -12.62 6.27 -7.13
C GLY A 67 -12.28 7.60 -7.82
N LYS A 68 -11.06 8.11 -7.63
CA LYS A 68 -10.60 9.37 -8.23
C LYS A 68 -9.48 9.09 -9.22
N ASP A 69 -9.82 8.52 -10.36
CA ASP A 69 -8.88 8.16 -11.42
C ASP A 69 -7.99 6.96 -11.10
N CYS A 70 -8.19 6.28 -9.98
CA CYS A 70 -7.44 5.09 -9.61
C CYS A 70 -8.24 4.22 -8.65
N THR A 71 -7.79 2.98 -8.46
CA THR A 71 -8.33 2.06 -7.47
C THR A 71 -7.32 1.90 -6.35
N PHE A 72 -7.74 2.12 -5.11
CA PHE A 72 -6.88 1.88 -3.95
C PHE A 72 -7.09 0.45 -3.44
N ILE A 73 -5.99 -0.26 -3.19
CA ILE A 73 -6.02 -1.63 -2.70
C ILE A 73 -5.32 -1.70 -1.35
N ASN A 74 -6.05 -2.05 -0.30
CA ASN A 74 -5.46 -2.25 1.02
C ASN A 74 -5.12 -3.73 1.20
N LEU A 75 -3.83 -4.04 1.24
CA LEU A 75 -3.33 -5.41 1.41
C LEU A 75 -3.14 -5.81 2.87
N ALA A 76 -3.26 -4.89 3.80
CA ALA A 76 -3.00 -5.16 5.22
C ALA A 76 -3.82 -6.34 5.78
N PRO A 77 -5.12 -6.47 5.49
CA PRO A 77 -5.89 -7.61 6.02
C PRO A 77 -5.35 -8.99 5.64
N GLN A 78 -4.60 -9.08 4.54
CA GLN A 78 -4.02 -10.35 4.09
C GLN A 78 -2.72 -10.70 4.80
N LEU A 79 -2.13 -9.74 5.49
CA LEU A 79 -0.77 -9.85 6.04
C LEU A 79 -0.70 -9.62 7.55
N THR A 80 -1.85 -9.41 8.20
CA THR A 80 -1.92 -9.11 9.64
C THR A 80 -2.87 -10.07 10.35
N HIS A 81 -2.70 -10.14 11.67
CA HIS A 81 -3.65 -10.80 12.57
C HIS A 81 -4.88 -9.90 12.81
N LYS A 82 -5.88 -10.42 13.50
CA LYS A 82 -7.10 -9.67 13.82
C LYS A 82 -6.84 -8.40 14.61
N ASP A 83 -5.79 -8.39 15.43
CA ASP A 83 -5.43 -7.23 16.24
C ASP A 83 -4.64 -6.16 15.47
N GLY A 84 -4.37 -6.38 14.18
CA GLY A 84 -3.65 -5.44 13.32
C GLY A 84 -2.14 -5.62 13.28
N THR A 85 -1.57 -6.51 14.12
CA THR A 85 -0.13 -6.77 14.08
C THR A 85 0.22 -7.67 12.91
N ILE A 86 1.47 -7.55 12.40
CA ILE A 86 1.89 -8.35 11.26
C ILE A 86 1.92 -9.83 11.61
N ASP A 87 1.59 -10.64 10.63
CA ASP A 87 1.78 -12.09 10.71
C ASP A 87 3.23 -12.39 10.33
N HIS A 88 4.08 -12.63 11.34
CA HIS A 88 5.50 -12.86 11.12
C HIS A 88 5.80 -14.08 10.24
N SER A 89 4.88 -15.04 10.14
CA SER A 89 5.06 -16.19 9.25
C SER A 89 5.05 -15.81 7.77
N LEU A 90 4.60 -14.59 7.44
CA LEU A 90 4.51 -14.06 6.08
C LEU A 90 5.64 -13.10 5.74
N PHE A 91 6.55 -12.83 6.69
CA PHE A 91 7.63 -11.86 6.52
C PHE A 91 8.99 -12.49 6.80
N ARG A 92 10.02 -12.00 6.08
CA ARG A 92 11.40 -12.45 6.30
C ARG A 92 12.06 -11.76 7.51
N ASP A 93 11.78 -10.47 7.66
CA ASP A 93 12.50 -9.60 8.60
C ASP A 93 11.58 -8.56 9.28
N GLY A 94 10.28 -8.76 9.23
CA GLY A 94 9.31 -7.79 9.75
C GLY A 94 9.05 -6.61 8.82
N LEU A 95 9.70 -6.57 7.66
CA LEU A 95 9.56 -5.51 6.66
C LEU A 95 9.24 -6.06 5.28
N HIS A 96 9.96 -7.09 4.83
CA HIS A 96 9.79 -7.66 3.50
C HIS A 96 8.98 -8.96 3.57
N PRO A 97 7.88 -9.08 2.81
CA PRO A 97 7.14 -10.33 2.74
C PRO A 97 8.04 -11.47 2.25
N ASN A 98 7.79 -12.67 2.75
CA ASN A 98 8.41 -13.87 2.22
C ASN A 98 7.59 -14.45 1.07
N ALA A 99 7.95 -15.67 0.59
CA ALA A 99 7.24 -16.29 -0.53
C ALA A 99 5.74 -16.46 -0.26
N GLU A 100 5.34 -16.85 0.94
CA GLU A 100 3.93 -16.99 1.30
C GLU A 100 3.22 -15.63 1.34
N GLY A 101 3.89 -14.60 1.87
CA GLY A 101 3.37 -13.24 1.87
C GLY A 101 3.11 -12.75 0.46
N TYR A 102 4.06 -12.92 -0.45
CA TYR A 102 3.88 -12.53 -1.84
C TYR A 102 2.80 -13.33 -2.57
N LYS A 103 2.62 -14.59 -2.23
CA LYS A 103 1.51 -15.39 -2.79
C LYS A 103 0.16 -14.81 -2.42
N ARG A 104 0.00 -14.36 -1.18
CA ARG A 104 -1.25 -13.73 -0.74
C ARG A 104 -1.49 -12.41 -1.46
N ILE A 105 -0.44 -11.61 -1.63
CA ILE A 105 -0.51 -10.35 -2.38
C ILE A 105 -0.92 -10.63 -3.82
N ALA A 106 -0.27 -11.57 -4.48
CA ALA A 106 -0.57 -11.92 -5.87
C ALA A 106 -2.01 -12.40 -6.05
N LYS A 107 -2.52 -13.17 -5.10
CA LYS A 107 -3.91 -13.65 -5.14
C LYS A 107 -4.91 -12.48 -5.14
N VAL A 108 -4.66 -11.46 -4.31
CA VAL A 108 -5.49 -10.26 -4.30
C VAL A 108 -5.38 -9.51 -5.62
N LEU A 109 -4.15 -9.28 -6.10
CA LEU A 109 -3.92 -8.50 -7.31
C LEU A 109 -4.52 -9.13 -8.57
N LYS A 110 -4.62 -10.45 -8.63
CA LYS A 110 -5.27 -11.13 -9.74
C LYS A 110 -6.71 -10.69 -9.95
N GLY A 111 -7.41 -10.34 -8.89
CA GLY A 111 -8.77 -9.84 -8.97
C GLY A 111 -8.89 -8.47 -9.63
N TYR A 112 -7.78 -7.77 -9.83
CA TYR A 112 -7.74 -6.43 -10.41
C TYR A 112 -7.13 -6.39 -11.83
N LEU A 113 -6.76 -7.54 -12.35
CA LEU A 113 -6.20 -7.62 -13.72
C LEU A 113 -7.27 -7.55 -14.81
#